data_29dcf0dd3bba42053a14476a3685297d
#
_entry.id   29dcf0dd3bba42053a14476a3685297d
#
_cell.length_a   1.000
_cell.length_b   1.000
_cell.length_c   1.000
_cell.angle_alpha   90.00
_cell.angle_beta   90.00
_cell.angle_gamma   90.00
#
_symmetry.space_group_name_H-M   'P 1'
#
loop_
_entity.id
_entity.type
_entity.pdbx_description
1 polymer ?
#
loop_
_entity_poly.entity_id
_entity_poly.type
_entity_poly.pdbx_seq_one_letter_code
_entity_poly.pdbx_strand_id
1 'polypeptide(L)'
;MKISIVGPAHPYRGGLAVIMQSMARVFQHRGDEVKIKTFTLQYPRIFFPGRNQTVQTPPPPDLYIVRCVNTMNPFNWIAVGRWIAREKPDFVLMKYWTPFMAPCFGTIARFAKKNGTTRILCQIDNVEPHERHMTDKPFNRYFLRAVDGFIYMSEQVHRELRRYTQVPALFSPHPLFENFGIVIDRTEACIRLELDPSKRYALFFGLIRDYKGLDLLLDAWKIYKREHPAEDRRLIVAGEFYAPKEKYLKQIADNGLEDDVILHDYFIPDELVRYYF
;
A
#
# COMPACT_ATOMS: atom_id res chain seq x y z
N MET A 1 13.08 -23.33 -1.36
CA MET A 1 13.79 -22.46 -0.39
C MET A 1 12.90 -22.23 0.82
N LYS A 2 13.49 -21.75 1.90
CA LYS A 2 12.75 -21.31 3.09
C LYS A 2 12.76 -19.79 3.15
N ILE A 3 11.58 -19.17 3.09
CA ILE A 3 11.41 -17.73 2.93
C ILE A 3 10.60 -17.18 4.10
N SER A 4 11.12 -16.10 4.72
CA SER A 4 10.36 -15.28 5.65
C SER A 4 10.01 -13.96 4.98
N ILE A 5 8.73 -13.59 4.96
CA ILE A 5 8.28 -12.27 4.53
C ILE A 5 7.98 -11.43 5.76
N VAL A 6 8.50 -10.20 5.83
CA VAL A 6 8.20 -9.24 6.91
C VAL A 6 7.55 -8.02 6.29
N GLY A 7 6.28 -7.81 6.58
CA GLY A 7 5.51 -6.71 6.01
C GLY A 7 4.01 -6.82 6.24
N PRO A 8 3.22 -5.92 5.61
CA PRO A 8 1.77 -5.95 5.72
C PRO A 8 1.20 -7.23 5.13
N ALA A 9 0.29 -7.86 5.85
CA ALA A 9 -0.53 -8.97 5.40
C ALA A 9 -1.79 -9.00 6.26
N HIS A 10 -2.75 -9.87 5.97
CA HIS A 10 -3.95 -10.01 6.78
C HIS A 10 -3.64 -9.96 8.31
N PRO A 11 -4.39 -9.20 9.10
CA PRO A 11 -5.65 -8.50 8.78
C PRO A 11 -5.46 -7.08 8.18
N TYR A 12 -4.23 -6.62 7.91
CA TYR A 12 -4.01 -5.32 7.30
C TYR A 12 -4.54 -5.29 5.88
N ARG A 13 -5.15 -4.17 5.48
CA ARG A 13 -5.79 -3.96 4.18
C ARG A 13 -4.94 -3.09 3.24
N GLY A 14 -5.32 -3.10 1.97
CA GLY A 14 -4.73 -2.26 0.92
C GLY A 14 -3.61 -2.93 0.14
N GLY A 15 -3.17 -2.25 -0.92
CA GLY A 15 -2.29 -2.81 -1.94
C GLY A 15 -0.98 -3.43 -1.42
N LEU A 16 -0.39 -2.87 -0.34
CA LEU A 16 0.84 -3.43 0.24
C LEU A 16 0.62 -4.86 0.78
N ALA A 17 -0.50 -5.09 1.46
CA ALA A 17 -0.84 -6.41 1.99
C ALA A 17 -1.16 -7.39 0.86
N VAL A 18 -1.91 -6.95 -0.15
CA VAL A 18 -2.22 -7.74 -1.35
C VAL A 18 -0.94 -8.19 -2.06
N ILE A 19 -0.01 -7.26 -2.32
CA ILE A 19 1.28 -7.58 -2.98
C ILE A 19 2.07 -8.63 -2.18
N MET A 20 2.21 -8.46 -0.86
CA MET A 20 2.97 -9.40 -0.03
C MET A 20 2.35 -10.78 0.00
N GLN A 21 1.02 -10.86 0.08
CA GLN A 21 0.29 -12.14 0.05
C GLN A 21 0.38 -12.80 -1.34
N SER A 22 0.28 -12.03 -2.43
CA SER A 22 0.45 -12.55 -3.79
C SER A 22 1.87 -13.07 -4.02
N MET A 23 2.90 -12.35 -3.56
CA MET A 23 4.28 -12.84 -3.64
C MET A 23 4.48 -14.13 -2.85
N ALA A 24 3.87 -14.24 -1.67
CA ALA A 24 3.92 -15.48 -0.88
C ALA A 24 3.33 -16.67 -1.66
N ARG A 25 2.18 -16.48 -2.31
CA ARG A 25 1.55 -17.51 -3.16
C ARG A 25 2.45 -17.91 -4.33
N VAL A 26 3.06 -16.94 -5.02
CA VAL A 26 3.98 -17.23 -6.12
C VAL A 26 5.17 -18.09 -5.65
N PHE A 27 5.76 -17.78 -4.50
CA PHE A 27 6.82 -18.60 -3.93
C PHE A 27 6.33 -20.01 -3.55
N GLN A 28 5.15 -20.13 -2.93
CA GLN A 28 4.56 -21.42 -2.59
C GLN A 28 4.29 -22.27 -3.84
N HIS A 29 3.77 -21.68 -4.92
CA HIS A 29 3.58 -22.37 -6.20
C HIS A 29 4.88 -22.90 -6.83
N ARG A 30 6.01 -22.29 -6.47
CA ARG A 30 7.36 -22.77 -6.85
C ARG A 30 7.91 -23.88 -5.93
N GLY A 31 7.14 -24.27 -4.92
CA GLY A 31 7.57 -25.26 -3.93
C GLY A 31 8.39 -24.71 -2.77
N ASP A 32 8.39 -23.40 -2.54
CA ASP A 32 9.11 -22.78 -1.42
C ASP A 32 8.26 -22.82 -0.13
N GLU A 33 8.93 -23.01 1.04
CA GLU A 33 8.30 -22.85 2.36
C GLU A 33 8.24 -21.35 2.70
N VAL A 34 7.04 -20.79 2.80
CA VAL A 34 6.86 -19.35 3.03
C VAL A 34 6.11 -19.07 4.33
N LYS A 35 6.66 -18.15 5.14
CA LYS A 35 6.01 -17.65 6.36
C LYS A 35 5.96 -16.13 6.33
N ILE A 36 4.77 -15.55 6.53
CA ILE A 36 4.59 -14.10 6.61
C ILE A 36 4.54 -13.69 8.08
N LYS A 37 5.41 -12.77 8.46
CA LYS A 37 5.45 -12.12 9.76
C LYS A 37 4.90 -10.70 9.61
N THR A 38 3.63 -10.53 9.99
CA THR A 38 2.94 -9.25 9.90
C THR A 38 2.82 -8.57 11.27
N PHE A 39 2.18 -7.42 11.30
CA PHE A 39 2.17 -6.55 12.47
C PHE A 39 1.11 -6.96 13.51
N THR A 40 1.48 -6.84 14.77
CA THR A 40 0.55 -6.67 15.90
C THR A 40 0.17 -5.19 16.02
N LEU A 41 1.13 -4.29 15.72
CA LEU A 41 0.94 -2.84 15.63
C LEU A 41 1.78 -2.32 14.45
N GLN A 42 1.12 -1.85 13.38
CA GLN A 42 1.80 -1.24 12.22
C GLN A 42 2.02 0.26 12.45
N TYR A 43 0.96 1.00 12.77
CA TYR A 43 1.00 2.40 13.15
C TYR A 43 0.22 2.62 14.44
N PRO A 44 0.72 3.42 15.39
CA PRO A 44 -0.13 3.98 16.44
C PRO A 44 -1.33 4.70 15.85
N ARG A 45 -2.48 4.61 16.51
CA ARG A 45 -3.73 5.19 16.01
C ARG A 45 -3.59 6.70 15.70
N ILE A 46 -2.78 7.40 16.49
CA ILE A 46 -2.52 8.85 16.32
C ILE A 46 -1.80 9.20 15.02
N PHE A 47 -1.03 8.25 14.44
CA PHE A 47 -0.29 8.45 13.19
C PHE A 47 -0.99 7.85 11.97
N PHE A 48 -2.16 7.26 12.17
CA PHE A 48 -2.92 6.66 11.08
C PHE A 48 -4.09 7.58 10.70
N PRO A 49 -4.08 8.18 9.51
CA PRO A 49 -5.10 9.16 9.11
C PRO A 49 -6.44 8.53 8.69
N GLY A 50 -6.47 7.22 8.40
CA GLY A 50 -7.69 6.50 8.00
C GLY A 50 -8.52 5.99 9.17
N ARG A 51 -9.74 5.52 8.88
CA ARG A 51 -10.67 5.01 9.89
C ARG A 51 -10.19 3.69 10.49
N ASN A 52 -9.79 2.73 9.66
CA ASN A 52 -9.35 1.40 10.08
C ASN A 52 -8.12 0.95 9.30
N GLN A 53 -7.16 0.30 10.00
CA GLN A 53 -5.98 -0.31 9.38
C GLN A 53 -6.23 -1.76 8.93
N THR A 54 -7.27 -2.40 9.47
CA THR A 54 -7.48 -3.84 9.37
C THR A 54 -8.89 -4.18 8.89
N VAL A 55 -9.03 -5.35 8.31
CA VAL A 55 -10.31 -6.00 8.00
C VAL A 55 -10.67 -7.02 9.09
N GLN A 56 -11.95 -7.38 9.17
CA GLN A 56 -12.45 -8.40 10.10
C GLN A 56 -12.74 -9.74 9.42
N THR A 57 -12.34 -9.90 8.16
CA THR A 57 -12.46 -11.16 7.43
C THR A 57 -11.55 -12.24 8.04
N PRO A 58 -11.85 -13.53 7.89
CA PRO A 58 -10.94 -14.59 8.30
C PRO A 58 -9.62 -14.53 7.48
N PRO A 59 -8.50 -15.00 8.07
CA PRO A 59 -7.23 -15.04 7.34
C PRO A 59 -7.33 -15.98 6.11
N PRO A 60 -6.57 -15.69 5.03
CA PRO A 60 -6.46 -16.59 3.90
C PRO A 60 -5.96 -17.96 4.35
N PRO A 61 -6.70 -19.06 4.08
CA PRO A 61 -6.37 -20.39 4.58
C PRO A 61 -5.12 -20.99 3.92
N ASP A 62 -4.74 -20.49 2.78
CA ASP A 62 -3.58 -20.90 1.98
C ASP A 62 -2.25 -20.27 2.41
N LEU A 63 -2.28 -19.28 3.31
CA LEU A 63 -1.09 -18.55 3.73
C LEU A 63 -0.78 -18.73 5.22
N TYR A 64 0.48 -18.99 5.54
CA TYR A 64 0.95 -19.01 6.92
C TYR A 64 1.31 -17.59 7.38
N ILE A 65 0.38 -16.91 8.05
CA ILE A 65 0.53 -15.52 8.51
C ILE A 65 0.59 -15.49 10.03
N VAL A 66 1.64 -14.87 10.59
CA VAL A 66 1.81 -14.69 12.03
C VAL A 66 1.89 -13.19 12.35
N ARG A 67 1.04 -12.73 13.25
CA ARG A 67 1.07 -11.36 13.78
C ARG A 67 2.07 -11.30 14.93
N CYS A 68 3.24 -10.71 14.71
CA CYS A 68 4.32 -10.70 15.68
C CYS A 68 5.15 -9.40 15.73
N VAL A 69 5.03 -8.51 14.74
CA VAL A 69 5.84 -7.30 14.67
C VAL A 69 5.12 -6.11 15.29
N ASN A 70 5.72 -5.49 16.30
CA ASN A 70 5.26 -4.22 16.88
C ASN A 70 6.25 -3.11 16.53
N THR A 71 5.85 -2.16 15.69
CA THR A 71 6.74 -1.10 15.19
C THR A 71 7.25 -0.12 16.23
N MET A 72 6.62 -0.09 17.42
CA MET A 72 6.96 0.83 18.51
C MET A 72 7.74 0.19 19.66
N ASN A 73 7.99 -1.13 19.61
CA ASN A 73 8.64 -1.85 20.71
C ASN A 73 10.02 -2.39 20.29
N PRO A 74 11.14 -1.75 20.69
CA PRO A 74 12.49 -2.21 20.35
C PRO A 74 12.83 -3.61 20.84
N PHE A 75 12.31 -4.03 22.00
CA PHE A 75 12.51 -5.39 22.51
C PHE A 75 11.82 -6.44 21.62
N ASN A 76 10.65 -6.11 21.09
CA ASN A 76 9.96 -6.95 20.11
C ASN A 76 10.78 -7.09 18.83
N TRP A 77 11.43 -6.03 18.32
CA TRP A 77 12.25 -6.09 17.11
C TRP A 77 13.40 -7.08 17.26
N ILE A 78 14.07 -7.04 18.43
CA ILE A 78 15.15 -7.97 18.76
C ILE A 78 14.61 -9.40 18.84
N ALA A 79 13.47 -9.61 19.51
CA ALA A 79 12.85 -10.93 19.67
C ALA A 79 12.46 -11.53 18.31
N VAL A 80 11.81 -10.74 17.44
CA VAL A 80 11.43 -11.17 16.08
C VAL A 80 12.66 -11.48 15.25
N GLY A 81 13.69 -10.62 15.26
CA GLY A 81 14.93 -10.87 14.54
C GLY A 81 15.65 -12.15 14.99
N ARG A 82 15.71 -12.42 16.32
CA ARG A 82 16.25 -13.66 16.89
C ARG A 82 15.41 -14.88 16.51
N TRP A 83 14.09 -14.74 16.46
CA TRP A 83 13.21 -15.82 16.02
C TRP A 83 13.49 -16.18 14.55
N ILE A 84 13.57 -15.21 13.67
CA ILE A 84 13.94 -15.41 12.27
C ILE A 84 15.32 -16.09 12.16
N ALA A 85 16.32 -15.63 12.92
CA ALA A 85 17.65 -16.25 12.92
C ALA A 85 17.64 -17.73 13.33
N ARG A 86 16.75 -18.13 14.25
CA ARG A 86 16.58 -19.54 14.66
C ARG A 86 15.88 -20.38 13.60
N GLU A 87 14.94 -19.81 12.86
CA GLU A 87 14.26 -20.46 11.74
C GLU A 87 15.19 -20.69 10.54
N LYS A 88 16.28 -19.92 10.45
CA LYS A 88 17.29 -20.00 9.37
C LYS A 88 16.67 -19.98 7.97
N PRO A 89 15.85 -18.99 7.60
CA PRO A 89 15.39 -18.87 6.23
C PRO A 89 16.58 -18.57 5.30
N ASP A 90 16.49 -19.00 4.03
CA ASP A 90 17.45 -18.64 3.00
C ASP A 90 17.50 -17.12 2.81
N PHE A 91 16.33 -16.49 2.79
CA PHE A 91 16.23 -15.03 2.84
C PHE A 91 14.98 -14.54 3.56
N VAL A 92 15.07 -13.28 3.99
CA VAL A 92 13.93 -12.49 4.47
C VAL A 92 13.60 -11.46 3.42
N LEU A 93 12.36 -11.44 2.94
CA LEU A 93 11.85 -10.37 2.09
C LEU A 93 11.12 -9.34 2.94
N MET A 94 11.59 -8.10 2.94
CA MET A 94 10.97 -6.98 3.66
C MET A 94 10.29 -6.02 2.69
N LYS A 95 9.07 -5.57 3.02
CA LYS A 95 8.35 -4.55 2.28
C LYS A 95 8.59 -3.19 2.94
N TYR A 96 9.26 -2.27 2.23
CA TYR A 96 9.60 -0.96 2.76
C TYR A 96 8.96 0.18 1.96
N TRP A 97 8.24 1.07 2.65
CA TRP A 97 7.50 2.18 2.02
C TRP A 97 7.56 3.51 2.78
N THR A 98 8.16 3.54 3.97
CA THR A 98 8.26 4.75 4.78
C THR A 98 9.43 4.67 5.78
N PRO A 99 10.16 5.78 6.01
CA PRO A 99 11.24 5.84 7.01
C PRO A 99 10.80 5.51 8.44
N PHE A 100 9.52 5.68 8.77
CA PHE A 100 8.96 5.27 10.07
C PHE A 100 9.25 3.80 10.41
N MET A 101 9.28 2.92 9.42
CA MET A 101 9.55 1.49 9.61
C MET A 101 11.04 1.18 9.80
N ALA A 102 11.92 2.10 9.46
CA ALA A 102 13.36 1.83 9.36
C ALA A 102 14.01 1.38 10.67
N PRO A 103 13.73 1.95 11.87
CA PRO A 103 14.31 1.47 13.12
C PRO A 103 13.89 0.02 13.43
N CYS A 104 12.61 -0.30 13.23
CA CYS A 104 12.08 -1.64 13.43
C CYS A 104 12.72 -2.64 12.46
N PHE A 105 12.62 -2.39 11.16
CA PHE A 105 13.12 -3.29 10.14
C PHE A 105 14.64 -3.42 10.15
N GLY A 106 15.36 -2.32 10.39
CA GLY A 106 16.81 -2.35 10.49
C GLY A 106 17.32 -3.16 11.67
N THR A 107 16.59 -3.17 12.78
CA THR A 107 16.91 -4.00 13.95
C THR A 107 16.57 -5.46 13.68
N ILE A 108 15.38 -5.76 13.18
CA ILE A 108 14.98 -7.12 12.80
C ILE A 108 15.99 -7.72 11.82
N ALA A 109 16.37 -6.99 10.77
CA ALA A 109 17.33 -7.44 9.76
C ALA A 109 18.69 -7.82 10.37
N ARG A 110 19.26 -6.95 11.23
CA ARG A 110 20.54 -7.22 11.88
C ARG A 110 20.53 -8.44 12.78
N PHE A 111 19.43 -8.64 13.53
CA PHE A 111 19.30 -9.80 14.39
C PHE A 111 18.98 -11.08 13.61
N ALA A 112 18.24 -10.99 12.50
CA ALA A 112 17.99 -12.12 11.61
C ALA A 112 19.28 -12.64 10.97
N LYS A 113 20.19 -11.75 10.59
CA LYS A 113 21.50 -12.09 9.99
C LYS A 113 22.51 -12.70 10.97
N LYS A 114 22.26 -12.72 12.27
CA LYS A 114 23.21 -13.28 13.27
C LYS A 114 23.45 -14.78 13.11
N ASN A 115 22.62 -15.51 12.35
CA ASN A 115 22.88 -16.90 12.00
C ASN A 115 23.95 -17.09 10.92
N GLY A 116 24.41 -16.03 10.27
CA GLY A 116 25.45 -16.04 9.25
C GLY A 116 25.00 -16.50 7.84
N THR A 117 23.79 -17.01 7.69
CA THR A 117 23.31 -17.61 6.42
C THR A 117 22.16 -16.82 5.78
N THR A 118 21.28 -16.26 6.56
CA THR A 118 20.10 -15.53 6.08
C THR A 118 20.47 -14.23 5.37
N ARG A 119 19.95 -14.03 4.15
CA ARG A 119 20.05 -12.78 3.40
C ARG A 119 18.81 -11.92 3.60
N ILE A 120 18.99 -10.61 3.56
CA ILE A 120 17.89 -9.63 3.67
C ILE A 120 17.66 -9.02 2.30
N LEU A 121 16.50 -9.27 1.72
CA LEU A 121 16.02 -8.63 0.50
C LEU A 121 14.95 -7.61 0.85
N CYS A 122 14.87 -6.52 0.12
CA CYS A 122 13.89 -5.48 0.37
C CYS A 122 13.20 -5.08 -0.93
N GLN A 123 11.88 -5.24 -0.98
CA GLN A 123 11.07 -4.56 -1.98
C GLN A 123 10.75 -3.15 -1.45
N ILE A 124 11.24 -2.14 -2.17
CA ILE A 124 11.19 -0.74 -1.75
C ILE A 124 10.26 0.07 -2.66
N ASP A 125 9.25 0.71 -2.07
CA ASP A 125 8.30 1.56 -2.79
C ASP A 125 8.69 3.03 -2.77
N ASN A 126 9.20 3.51 -1.62
CA ASN A 126 9.66 4.89 -1.45
C ASN A 126 10.88 4.90 -0.54
N VAL A 127 11.90 5.66 -0.93
CA VAL A 127 13.05 5.98 -0.07
C VAL A 127 12.80 7.30 0.64
N GLU A 128 12.46 8.34 -0.12
CA GLU A 128 12.14 9.65 0.41
C GLU A 128 10.62 9.83 0.40
N PRO A 129 9.97 10.08 1.56
CA PRO A 129 8.53 10.31 1.60
C PRO A 129 8.16 11.65 0.95
N HIS A 130 6.90 11.77 0.51
CA HIS A 130 6.36 13.03 0.00
C HIS A 130 6.38 14.14 1.05
N GLU A 131 6.10 13.77 2.31
CA GLU A 131 6.20 14.65 3.48
C GLU A 131 7.51 14.30 4.23
N ARG A 132 8.51 15.19 4.14
CA ARG A 132 9.85 14.94 4.67
C ARG A 132 9.99 15.35 6.13
N HIS A 133 10.64 14.49 6.93
CA HIS A 133 11.02 14.78 8.29
C HIS A 133 12.55 14.74 8.47
N MET A 134 13.08 15.46 9.45
CA MET A 134 14.53 15.50 9.75
C MET A 134 15.10 14.11 10.08
N THR A 135 14.26 13.23 10.64
CA THR A 135 14.63 11.85 11.03
C THR A 135 14.70 10.87 9.86
N ASP A 136 14.17 11.20 8.69
CA ASP A 136 14.06 10.27 7.57
C ASP A 136 15.45 9.80 7.06
N LYS A 137 16.36 10.72 6.89
CA LYS A 137 17.72 10.39 6.41
C LYS A 137 18.50 9.44 7.34
N PRO A 138 18.62 9.68 8.66
CA PRO A 138 19.29 8.75 9.56
C PRO A 138 18.55 7.42 9.68
N PHE A 139 17.22 7.41 9.67
CA PHE A 139 16.41 6.20 9.71
C PHE A 139 16.61 5.35 8.44
N ASN A 140 16.49 5.94 7.27
CA ASN A 140 16.78 5.27 6.00
C ASN A 140 18.20 4.68 6.00
N ARG A 141 19.21 5.47 6.37
CA ARG A 141 20.59 5.00 6.43
C ARG A 141 20.75 3.79 7.37
N TYR A 142 20.06 3.80 8.50
CA TYR A 142 20.08 2.69 9.46
C TYR A 142 19.52 1.40 8.85
N PHE A 143 18.36 1.46 8.20
CA PHE A 143 17.75 0.27 7.60
C PHE A 143 18.49 -0.19 6.34
N LEU A 144 18.67 0.70 5.37
CA LEU A 144 19.20 0.35 4.05
C LEU A 144 20.60 -0.30 4.11
N ARG A 145 21.41 0.03 5.12
CA ARG A 145 22.71 -0.61 5.37
C ARG A 145 22.59 -2.07 5.90
N ALA A 146 21.44 -2.51 6.33
CA ALA A 146 21.23 -3.89 6.79
C ALA A 146 20.77 -4.83 5.68
N VAL A 147 20.40 -4.29 4.52
CA VAL A 147 19.84 -5.00 3.36
C VAL A 147 20.95 -5.50 2.44
N ASP A 148 20.81 -6.71 1.90
CA ASP A 148 21.76 -7.35 1.00
C ASP A 148 21.37 -7.23 -0.50
N GLY A 149 20.10 -6.91 -0.79
CA GLY A 149 19.59 -6.71 -2.14
C GLY A 149 18.24 -6.00 -2.16
N PHE A 150 17.99 -5.22 -3.20
CA PHE A 150 16.77 -4.46 -3.36
C PHE A 150 15.99 -4.88 -4.61
N ILE A 151 14.66 -4.74 -4.52
CA ILE A 151 13.74 -4.77 -5.66
C ILE A 151 13.05 -3.41 -5.68
N TYR A 152 13.14 -2.67 -6.78
CA TYR A 152 12.52 -1.38 -6.96
C TYR A 152 11.57 -1.37 -8.16
N MET A 153 10.55 -0.50 -8.12
CA MET A 153 9.48 -0.47 -9.11
C MET A 153 9.45 0.83 -9.94
N SER A 154 10.30 1.80 -9.64
CA SER A 154 10.44 3.03 -10.42
C SER A 154 11.86 3.54 -10.45
N GLU A 155 12.26 4.18 -11.54
CA GLU A 155 13.59 4.77 -11.70
C GLU A 155 13.84 5.93 -10.71
N GLN A 156 12.78 6.62 -10.27
CA GLN A 156 12.91 7.64 -9.23
C GLN A 156 13.39 7.02 -7.91
N VAL A 157 12.74 5.93 -7.46
CA VAL A 157 13.11 5.19 -6.25
C VAL A 157 14.55 4.67 -6.36
N HIS A 158 14.95 4.19 -7.54
CA HIS A 158 16.33 3.75 -7.77
C HIS A 158 17.35 4.90 -7.59
N ARG A 159 17.09 6.06 -8.20
CA ARG A 159 17.97 7.24 -8.03
C ARG A 159 18.07 7.69 -6.58
N GLU A 160 16.98 7.67 -5.83
CA GLU A 160 16.96 7.98 -4.41
C GLU A 160 17.74 6.93 -3.59
N LEU A 161 17.54 5.64 -3.86
CA LEU A 161 18.25 4.54 -3.21
C LEU A 161 19.77 4.64 -3.36
N ARG A 162 20.25 4.99 -4.56
CA ARG A 162 21.69 5.14 -4.86
C ARG A 162 22.39 6.23 -4.06
N ARG A 163 21.68 7.14 -3.43
CA ARG A 163 22.23 8.12 -2.48
C ARG A 163 22.61 7.50 -1.13
N TYR A 164 22.08 6.31 -0.82
CA TYR A 164 22.25 5.63 0.47
C TYR A 164 23.12 4.37 0.37
N THR A 165 23.09 3.66 -0.75
CA THR A 165 23.73 2.35 -0.88
C THR A 165 24.06 2.00 -2.33
N GLN A 166 25.11 1.17 -2.51
CA GLN A 166 25.51 0.59 -3.80
C GLN A 166 25.18 -0.92 -3.87
N VAL A 167 24.45 -1.45 -2.91
CA VAL A 167 24.00 -2.83 -2.88
C VAL A 167 23.21 -3.18 -4.16
N PRO A 168 23.33 -4.41 -4.69
CA PRO A 168 22.59 -4.83 -5.87
C PRO A 168 21.10 -4.51 -5.77
N ALA A 169 20.54 -3.99 -6.86
CA ALA A 169 19.13 -3.66 -6.96
C ALA A 169 18.57 -4.10 -8.31
N LEU A 170 17.43 -4.75 -8.30
CA LEU A 170 16.73 -5.27 -9.47
C LEU A 170 15.49 -4.42 -9.73
N PHE A 171 15.32 -3.97 -10.98
CA PHE A 171 14.07 -3.38 -11.43
C PHE A 171 13.02 -4.47 -11.64
N SER A 172 11.86 -4.28 -11.03
CA SER A 172 10.66 -5.10 -11.29
C SER A 172 9.46 -4.15 -11.31
N PRO A 173 8.79 -3.99 -12.44
CA PRO A 173 7.65 -3.08 -12.54
C PRO A 173 6.55 -3.49 -11.58
N HIS A 174 5.69 -2.54 -11.21
CA HIS A 174 4.56 -2.82 -10.35
C HIS A 174 3.67 -3.89 -11.00
N PRO A 175 3.36 -5.00 -10.30
CA PRO A 175 2.48 -6.02 -10.85
C PRO A 175 1.07 -5.46 -11.07
N LEU A 176 0.38 -6.01 -12.04
CA LEU A 176 -1.06 -5.80 -12.18
C LEU A 176 -1.78 -6.49 -11.02
N PHE A 177 -2.84 -5.85 -10.55
CA PHE A 177 -3.72 -6.45 -9.55
C PHE A 177 -4.78 -7.30 -10.25
N GLU A 178 -4.69 -8.62 -10.09
CA GLU A 178 -5.62 -9.60 -10.66
C GLU A 178 -6.63 -10.13 -9.63
N ASN A 179 -6.60 -9.58 -8.41
CA ASN A 179 -7.41 -10.04 -7.28
C ASN A 179 -8.82 -9.46 -7.24
N PHE A 180 -9.19 -8.61 -8.19
CA PHE A 180 -10.50 -7.94 -8.20
C PHE A 180 -11.60 -8.75 -8.89
N GLY A 181 -11.27 -9.91 -9.45
CA GLY A 181 -12.20 -10.81 -10.13
C GLY A 181 -12.29 -10.59 -11.64
N ILE A 182 -13.28 -11.21 -12.26
CA ILE A 182 -13.52 -11.11 -13.71
C ILE A 182 -14.16 -9.77 -14.06
N VAL A 183 -13.93 -9.33 -15.29
CA VAL A 183 -14.63 -8.18 -15.89
C VAL A 183 -16.12 -8.46 -15.94
N ILE A 184 -16.91 -7.47 -15.58
CA ILE A 184 -18.39 -7.56 -15.56
C ILE A 184 -18.99 -6.57 -16.57
N ASP A 185 -20.25 -6.81 -16.91
CA ASP A 185 -21.00 -5.90 -17.79
C ASP A 185 -21.24 -4.55 -17.11
N ARG A 186 -21.18 -3.47 -17.92
CA ARG A 186 -21.34 -2.11 -17.44
C ARG A 186 -22.71 -1.85 -16.80
N THR A 187 -23.78 -2.47 -17.34
CA THR A 187 -25.13 -2.30 -16.81
C THR A 187 -25.21 -2.93 -15.41
N GLU A 188 -24.64 -4.12 -15.23
CA GLU A 188 -24.54 -4.78 -13.92
C GLU A 188 -23.74 -3.93 -12.94
N ALA A 189 -22.62 -3.37 -13.36
CA ALA A 189 -21.79 -2.49 -12.54
C ALA A 189 -22.56 -1.23 -12.09
N CYS A 190 -23.25 -0.57 -13.01
CA CYS A 190 -24.07 0.61 -12.70
C CYS A 190 -25.19 0.27 -11.70
N ILE A 191 -25.91 -0.83 -11.90
CA ILE A 191 -26.96 -1.27 -10.98
C ILE A 191 -26.38 -1.51 -9.59
N ARG A 192 -25.21 -2.19 -9.50
CA ARG A 192 -24.57 -2.51 -8.23
C ARG A 192 -24.08 -1.26 -7.48
N LEU A 193 -23.68 -0.23 -8.20
CA LEU A 193 -23.22 1.06 -7.65
C LEU A 193 -24.34 2.10 -7.54
N GLU A 194 -25.59 1.74 -7.84
CA GLU A 194 -26.76 2.64 -7.84
C GLU A 194 -26.58 3.82 -8.82
N LEU A 195 -25.96 3.55 -9.97
CA LEU A 195 -25.69 4.52 -11.01
C LEU A 195 -26.63 4.33 -12.21
N ASP A 196 -26.89 5.41 -12.95
CA ASP A 196 -27.67 5.38 -14.18
C ASP A 196 -26.82 4.84 -15.35
N PRO A 197 -27.14 3.68 -15.94
CA PRO A 197 -26.35 3.10 -17.03
C PRO A 197 -26.39 3.91 -18.32
N SER A 198 -27.32 4.84 -18.49
CA SER A 198 -27.38 5.73 -19.66
C SER A 198 -26.35 6.86 -19.61
N LYS A 199 -25.83 7.20 -18.42
CA LYS A 199 -24.88 8.28 -18.22
C LYS A 199 -23.44 7.82 -18.38
N ARG A 200 -22.54 8.74 -18.62
CA ARG A 200 -21.07 8.49 -18.63
C ARG A 200 -20.45 8.97 -17.34
N TYR A 201 -19.44 8.24 -16.87
CA TYR A 201 -18.76 8.53 -15.63
C TYR A 201 -17.26 8.66 -15.84
N ALA A 202 -16.65 9.68 -15.20
CA ALA A 202 -15.23 9.72 -14.92
C ALA A 202 -15.02 9.23 -13.49
N LEU A 203 -13.87 8.60 -13.20
CA LEU A 203 -13.56 8.00 -11.91
C LEU A 203 -12.28 8.57 -11.32
N PHE A 204 -12.36 9.06 -10.08
CA PHE A 204 -11.23 9.26 -9.19
C PHE A 204 -11.27 8.16 -8.13
N PHE A 205 -10.24 7.30 -8.09
CA PHE A 205 -10.26 6.09 -7.25
C PHE A 205 -9.07 6.00 -6.29
N GLY A 206 -9.33 5.52 -5.08
CA GLY A 206 -8.33 5.18 -4.07
C GLY A 206 -8.32 6.14 -2.88
N LEU A 207 -7.35 5.98 -1.95
CA LEU A 207 -7.24 6.83 -0.77
C LEU A 207 -7.07 8.31 -1.17
N ILE A 208 -7.92 9.19 -0.63
CA ILE A 208 -7.93 10.60 -0.99
C ILE A 208 -6.94 11.34 -0.10
N ARG A 209 -5.87 11.84 -0.72
CA ARG A 209 -4.80 12.64 -0.10
C ARG A 209 -4.54 13.88 -0.93
N ASP A 210 -4.03 14.93 -0.30
CA ASP A 210 -3.80 16.22 -0.97
C ASP A 210 -2.92 16.10 -2.22
N TYR A 211 -1.83 15.34 -2.14
CA TYR A 211 -0.92 15.16 -3.28
C TYR A 211 -1.50 14.40 -4.47
N LYS A 212 -2.70 13.79 -4.34
CA LYS A 212 -3.37 13.07 -5.44
C LYS A 212 -4.17 13.99 -6.36
N GLY A 213 -4.32 15.26 -6.02
CA GLY A 213 -4.85 16.28 -6.90
C GLY A 213 -6.37 16.20 -7.13
N LEU A 214 -7.16 15.73 -6.14
CA LEU A 214 -8.61 15.79 -6.25
C LEU A 214 -9.11 17.25 -6.37
N ASP A 215 -8.47 18.17 -5.69
CA ASP A 215 -8.73 19.62 -5.80
C ASP A 215 -8.56 20.13 -7.24
N LEU A 216 -7.44 19.75 -7.89
CA LEU A 216 -7.20 20.10 -9.28
C LEU A 216 -8.22 19.47 -10.22
N LEU A 217 -8.64 18.23 -9.96
CA LEU A 217 -9.67 17.56 -10.75
C LEU A 217 -11.03 18.25 -10.62
N LEU A 218 -11.40 18.68 -9.42
CA LEU A 218 -12.66 19.41 -9.19
C LEU A 218 -12.69 20.75 -9.94
N ASP A 219 -11.58 21.49 -9.96
CA ASP A 219 -11.47 22.72 -10.74
C ASP A 219 -11.52 22.47 -12.25
N ALA A 220 -10.83 21.43 -12.70
CA ALA A 220 -10.90 20.99 -14.11
C ALA A 220 -12.31 20.53 -14.50
N TRP A 221 -13.02 19.84 -13.58
CA TRP A 221 -14.39 19.38 -13.81
C TRP A 221 -15.37 20.53 -13.97
N LYS A 222 -15.21 21.60 -13.18
CA LYS A 222 -15.98 22.85 -13.35
C LYS A 222 -15.78 23.44 -14.76
N ILE A 223 -14.52 23.51 -15.22
CA ILE A 223 -14.21 24.04 -16.55
C ILE A 223 -14.87 23.16 -17.61
N TYR A 224 -14.69 21.84 -17.49
CA TYR A 224 -15.27 20.86 -18.39
C TYR A 224 -16.80 21.00 -18.52
N LYS A 225 -17.52 21.09 -17.41
CA LYS A 225 -18.99 21.24 -17.41
C LYS A 225 -19.44 22.56 -18.03
N ARG A 226 -18.70 23.63 -17.85
CA ARG A 226 -18.97 24.92 -18.49
C ARG A 226 -18.79 24.87 -20.01
N GLU A 227 -17.77 24.13 -20.48
CA GLU A 227 -17.44 24.01 -21.91
C GLU A 227 -18.32 22.97 -22.63
N HIS A 228 -18.85 21.99 -21.89
CA HIS A 228 -19.67 20.90 -22.41
C HIS A 228 -21.03 20.77 -21.67
N PRO A 229 -21.87 21.81 -21.67
CA PRO A 229 -23.11 21.84 -20.87
C PRO A 229 -24.14 20.80 -21.33
N ALA A 230 -24.07 20.34 -22.58
CA ALA A 230 -24.97 19.32 -23.14
C ALA A 230 -24.54 17.87 -22.79
N GLU A 231 -23.34 17.67 -22.26
CA GLU A 231 -22.85 16.34 -21.92
C GLU A 231 -23.27 15.94 -20.50
N ASP A 232 -24.06 14.86 -20.40
CA ASP A 232 -24.46 14.30 -19.10
C ASP A 232 -23.38 13.33 -18.59
N ARG A 233 -22.21 13.89 -18.26
CA ARG A 233 -21.12 13.16 -17.60
C ARG A 233 -21.07 13.55 -16.14
N ARG A 234 -20.76 12.55 -15.28
CA ARG A 234 -20.61 12.75 -13.84
C ARG A 234 -19.24 12.26 -13.37
N LEU A 235 -18.77 12.79 -12.25
CA LEU A 235 -17.52 12.41 -11.61
C LEU A 235 -17.83 11.55 -10.39
N ILE A 236 -17.32 10.31 -10.38
CA ILE A 236 -17.33 9.45 -9.20
C ILE A 236 -16.01 9.66 -8.47
N VAL A 237 -16.09 10.00 -7.19
CA VAL A 237 -14.96 10.04 -6.27
C VAL A 237 -15.12 8.90 -5.29
N ALA A 238 -14.34 7.82 -5.48
CA ALA A 238 -14.46 6.59 -4.72
C ALA A 238 -13.20 6.33 -3.88
N GLY A 239 -13.36 6.36 -2.56
CA GLY A 239 -12.28 6.08 -1.62
C GLY A 239 -12.39 6.79 -0.29
N GLU A 240 -11.65 6.31 0.69
CA GLU A 240 -11.61 6.88 2.03
C GLU A 240 -10.77 8.17 2.06
N PHE A 241 -11.27 9.22 2.68
CA PHE A 241 -10.55 10.47 2.85
C PHE A 241 -9.50 10.35 3.96
N TYR A 242 -8.24 10.59 3.58
CA TYR A 242 -7.08 10.73 4.46
C TYR A 242 -6.62 12.19 4.60
N ALA A 243 -7.31 13.09 3.91
CA ALA A 243 -7.22 14.54 4.04
C ALA A 243 -8.55 15.09 4.60
N PRO A 244 -8.58 16.32 5.15
CA PRO A 244 -9.84 16.94 5.62
C PRO A 244 -10.88 16.99 4.50
N LYS A 245 -11.99 16.27 4.67
CA LYS A 245 -13.05 16.12 3.67
C LYS A 245 -13.76 17.44 3.39
N GLU A 246 -13.89 18.25 4.42
CA GLU A 246 -14.66 19.52 4.43
C GLU A 246 -14.18 20.49 3.34
N LYS A 247 -12.86 20.52 3.07
CA LYS A 247 -12.31 21.38 2.02
C LYS A 247 -12.81 20.98 0.62
N TYR A 248 -12.92 19.68 0.35
CA TYR A 248 -13.40 19.17 -0.94
C TYR A 248 -14.90 19.34 -1.09
N LEU A 249 -15.68 19.14 -0.01
CA LEU A 249 -17.12 19.41 0.00
C LEU A 249 -17.40 20.90 -0.25
N LYS A 250 -16.63 21.78 0.38
CA LYS A 250 -16.73 23.22 0.13
C LYS A 250 -16.39 23.55 -1.31
N GLN A 251 -15.31 22.98 -1.88
CA GLN A 251 -14.92 23.22 -3.27
C GLN A 251 -15.98 22.73 -4.26
N ILE A 252 -16.63 21.58 -4.00
CA ILE A 252 -17.74 21.07 -4.80
C ILE A 252 -18.89 22.10 -4.80
N ALA A 253 -19.28 22.60 -3.62
CA ALA A 253 -20.34 23.59 -3.49
C ALA A 253 -19.95 24.94 -4.14
N ASP A 254 -18.76 25.47 -3.85
CA ASP A 254 -18.27 26.75 -4.43
C ASP A 254 -18.16 26.66 -5.97
N ASN A 255 -17.99 25.48 -6.51
CA ASN A 255 -17.92 25.21 -7.95
C ASN A 255 -19.29 24.87 -8.58
N GLY A 256 -20.36 24.70 -7.78
CA GLY A 256 -21.70 24.33 -8.26
C GLY A 256 -21.74 22.92 -8.86
N LEU A 257 -21.03 21.97 -8.26
CA LEU A 257 -20.84 20.59 -8.77
C LEU A 257 -21.59 19.53 -7.95
N GLU A 258 -22.51 19.91 -7.07
CA GLU A 258 -23.22 19.01 -6.14
C GLU A 258 -23.98 17.91 -6.89
N ASP A 259 -24.58 18.25 -8.04
CA ASP A 259 -25.32 17.29 -8.88
C ASP A 259 -24.41 16.48 -9.81
N ASP A 260 -23.17 16.91 -10.01
CA ASP A 260 -22.22 16.30 -10.94
C ASP A 260 -21.20 15.37 -10.29
N VAL A 261 -21.00 15.47 -8.97
CA VAL A 261 -20.01 14.70 -8.22
C VAL A 261 -20.69 13.69 -7.30
N ILE A 262 -20.40 12.42 -7.51
CA ILE A 262 -20.90 11.30 -6.68
C ILE A 262 -19.78 10.88 -5.74
N LEU A 263 -20.04 10.91 -4.41
CA LEU A 263 -19.04 10.59 -3.39
C LEU A 263 -19.30 9.21 -2.78
N HIS A 264 -18.38 8.28 -3.00
CA HIS A 264 -18.30 7.00 -2.30
C HIS A 264 -17.20 7.08 -1.23
N ASP A 265 -17.48 7.80 -0.13
CA ASP A 265 -16.54 8.10 0.96
C ASP A 265 -16.39 6.93 1.93
N TYR A 266 -15.82 5.84 1.45
CA TYR A 266 -15.46 4.68 2.25
C TYR A 266 -14.32 3.91 1.59
N PHE A 267 -13.66 3.04 2.35
CA PHE A 267 -12.71 2.10 1.77
C PHE A 267 -13.46 1.12 0.87
N ILE A 268 -13.11 1.10 -0.41
CA ILE A 268 -13.71 0.17 -1.38
C ILE A 268 -13.10 -1.22 -1.15
N PRO A 269 -13.88 -2.22 -0.70
CA PRO A 269 -13.42 -3.60 -0.58
C PRO A 269 -13.00 -4.18 -1.93
N ASP A 270 -12.02 -5.10 -1.92
CA ASP A 270 -11.44 -5.66 -3.15
C ASP A 270 -12.51 -6.30 -4.05
N GLU A 271 -13.53 -6.95 -3.49
CA GLU A 271 -14.65 -7.56 -4.22
C GLU A 271 -15.57 -6.54 -4.93
N LEU A 272 -15.55 -5.26 -4.50
CA LEU A 272 -16.31 -4.18 -5.13
C LEU A 272 -15.51 -3.40 -6.17
N VAL A 273 -14.18 -3.50 -6.18
CA VAL A 273 -13.33 -2.73 -7.10
C VAL A 273 -13.71 -2.95 -8.55
N ARG A 274 -14.01 -4.19 -8.95
CA ARG A 274 -14.40 -4.55 -10.33
C ARG A 274 -15.62 -3.82 -10.87
N TYR A 275 -16.47 -3.26 -9.99
CA TYR A 275 -17.65 -2.49 -10.42
C TYR A 275 -17.33 -1.05 -10.78
N TYR A 276 -16.13 -0.57 -10.44
CA TYR A 276 -15.66 0.79 -10.75
C TYR A 276 -14.82 0.88 -12.02
N PHE A 277 -14.29 -0.26 -12.52
CA PHE A 277 -13.35 -0.32 -13.66
C PHE A 277 -13.89 -1.05 -14.89
#